data_545d845fe335add409064a180291f661
#
_entry.id   545d845fe335add409064a180291f661
#
_cell.length_a   1.000
_cell.length_b   1.000
_cell.length_c   1.000
_cell.angle_alpha   90.00
_cell.angle_beta   90.00
_cell.angle_gamma   90.00
#
_symmetry.space_group_name_H-M   'P 1'
#
loop_
_entity.id
_entity.type
_entity.pdbx_description
1 polymer ?
#
loop_
_entity_poly.entity_id
_entity_poly.type
_entity_poly.pdbx_seq_one_letter_code
_entity_poly.pdbx_strand_id
1 'polypeptide(L)'
;MKKVISAAILLLAAPAFAQLPPPGMPSKPFGELPSPPAPDYANPAHWAALPDRADAADLVPEGDAFGDRQASAKVDVFYIHPTTYRGKEFWNQALDDAATNKWTDDSVIARQASVFNACCRVFAPRYRQASAASLMAPPAMNGMQAHEFAWLDVRAAFLYYMQHWNKGRPFIIAGHSQGAAHTERWLHEFAKDKKLRAQLVAAYPIGIAFPRGVVSRSFNGVPVCSEPRDSGCFVSWNAFAPDSDGAQMVTFAQKRYLARFGDNPETEVICVNPLTFSLAGSTVPASANLGALPATRVDGSLPPTEAGVLGAACVGGIARISLLPATGYAIVKLPGGSLHFNDFDLFYQNIRLNAVARTDAWLARGRSKN
;
A
#
# COMPACT_ATOMS: atom_id res chain seq x y z
N MET A 1 -41.60 28.49 -35.58
CA MET A 1 -40.17 28.43 -35.23
C MET A 1 -40.00 27.44 -34.07
N LYS A 2 -39.61 26.19 -34.34
CA LYS A 2 -39.39 25.17 -33.34
C LYS A 2 -37.92 25.24 -32.90
N LYS A 3 -37.66 25.53 -31.60
CA LYS A 3 -36.31 25.50 -31.01
C LYS A 3 -35.94 24.05 -30.79
N VAL A 4 -34.90 23.61 -31.48
CA VAL A 4 -34.21 22.32 -31.21
C VAL A 4 -33.25 22.55 -30.04
N ILE A 5 -33.53 21.92 -28.92
CA ILE A 5 -32.61 21.89 -27.77
C ILE A 5 -31.71 20.70 -28.01
N SER A 6 -30.45 20.98 -28.38
CA SER A 6 -29.38 19.95 -28.41
C SER A 6 -28.96 19.63 -26.99
N ALA A 7 -29.31 18.46 -26.52
CA ALA A 7 -28.74 17.90 -25.28
C ALA A 7 -27.32 17.42 -25.56
N ALA A 8 -26.33 18.10 -24.99
CA ALA A 8 -24.97 17.64 -24.99
C ALA A 8 -24.87 16.45 -24.00
N ILE A 9 -24.67 15.25 -24.53
CA ILE A 9 -24.36 14.05 -23.73
C ILE A 9 -22.92 14.22 -23.30
N LEU A 10 -22.68 14.55 -22.01
CA LEU A 10 -21.39 14.41 -21.39
C LEU A 10 -21.08 12.91 -21.29
N LEU A 11 -20.21 12.43 -22.16
CA LEU A 11 -19.57 11.13 -21.99
C LEU A 11 -18.63 11.22 -20.78
N LEU A 12 -19.11 10.79 -19.63
CA LEU A 12 -18.29 10.55 -18.46
C LEU A 12 -17.31 9.43 -18.81
N ALA A 13 -16.02 9.75 -18.95
CA ALA A 13 -14.97 8.76 -19.13
C ALA A 13 -14.99 7.83 -17.90
N ALA A 14 -15.14 6.53 -18.14
CA ALA A 14 -15.05 5.52 -17.07
C ALA A 14 -13.66 5.59 -16.41
N PRO A 15 -13.56 5.43 -15.07
CA PRO A 15 -12.30 5.55 -14.37
C PRO A 15 -11.30 4.49 -14.87
N ALA A 16 -10.04 4.90 -15.00
CA ALA A 16 -8.96 4.12 -15.60
C ALA A 16 -8.75 2.72 -14.99
N PHE A 17 -9.15 2.48 -13.75
CA PHE A 17 -9.06 1.18 -13.09
C PHE A 17 -10.04 0.12 -13.60
N ALA A 18 -11.20 0.52 -14.13
CA ALA A 18 -12.20 -0.42 -14.65
C ALA A 18 -11.78 -1.14 -15.94
N GLN A 19 -10.63 -0.78 -16.52
CA GLN A 19 -10.20 -1.26 -17.84
C GLN A 19 -8.83 -1.95 -17.84
N LEU A 20 -8.32 -2.40 -16.67
CA LEU A 20 -7.09 -3.17 -16.67
C LEU A 20 -7.26 -4.45 -17.49
N PRO A 21 -6.43 -4.69 -18.52
CA PRO A 21 -6.47 -5.94 -19.27
C PRO A 21 -6.17 -7.12 -18.33
N PRO A 22 -6.71 -8.31 -18.59
CA PRO A 22 -6.33 -9.50 -17.82
C PRO A 22 -4.81 -9.69 -17.90
N PRO A 23 -4.15 -10.17 -16.80
CA PRO A 23 -2.72 -10.40 -16.82
C PRO A 23 -2.35 -11.47 -17.83
N GLY A 24 -1.32 -11.20 -18.64
CA GLY A 24 -0.76 -12.19 -19.55
C GLY A 24 0.03 -13.24 -18.78
N MET A 25 -0.23 -14.54 -19.05
CA MET A 25 0.55 -15.63 -18.49
C MET A 25 1.84 -15.80 -19.30
N PRO A 26 3.04 -15.82 -18.68
CA PRO A 26 4.27 -16.20 -19.36
C PRO A 26 4.18 -17.61 -19.96
N SER A 27 4.86 -17.82 -21.09
CA SER A 27 4.74 -19.07 -21.87
C SER A 27 5.53 -20.26 -21.28
N LYS A 28 6.44 -20.00 -20.34
CA LYS A 28 7.30 -21.02 -19.72
C LYS A 28 7.36 -20.80 -18.20
N PRO A 29 7.68 -21.86 -17.42
CA PRO A 29 7.90 -21.77 -15.99
C PRO A 29 8.92 -20.71 -15.60
N PHE A 30 8.80 -20.20 -14.36
CA PHE A 30 9.83 -19.36 -13.76
C PHE A 30 11.19 -20.09 -13.78
N GLY A 31 12.23 -19.38 -14.22
CA GLY A 31 13.58 -19.96 -14.38
C GLY A 31 13.90 -20.46 -15.78
N GLU A 32 12.89 -20.71 -16.64
CA GLU A 32 13.09 -21.06 -18.05
C GLU A 32 13.02 -19.86 -19.00
N LEU A 33 12.55 -18.72 -18.51
CA LEU A 33 12.62 -17.41 -19.19
C LEU A 33 13.77 -16.59 -18.61
N PRO A 34 14.42 -15.75 -19.43
CA PRO A 34 15.43 -14.84 -18.92
C PRO A 34 14.82 -13.86 -17.91
N SER A 35 15.58 -13.52 -16.89
CA SER A 35 15.21 -12.47 -15.96
C SER A 35 15.68 -11.11 -16.49
N PRO A 36 14.89 -10.05 -16.33
CA PRO A 36 15.33 -8.69 -16.66
C PRO A 36 16.60 -8.30 -15.85
N PRO A 37 17.42 -7.35 -16.34
CA PRO A 37 18.59 -6.86 -15.62
C PRO A 37 18.25 -6.35 -14.22
N ALA A 38 19.17 -6.56 -13.28
CA ALA A 38 19.00 -6.09 -11.90
C ALA A 38 19.03 -4.55 -11.82
N PRO A 39 18.26 -3.94 -10.91
CA PRO A 39 18.34 -2.50 -10.68
C PRO A 39 19.70 -2.09 -10.11
N ASP A 40 20.19 -0.94 -10.55
CA ASP A 40 21.26 -0.19 -9.89
C ASP A 40 20.62 0.97 -9.11
N TYR A 41 20.57 0.88 -7.79
CA TYR A 41 19.94 1.92 -6.97
C TYR A 41 20.78 3.18 -6.76
N ALA A 42 22.01 3.21 -7.29
CA ALA A 42 22.74 4.46 -7.46
C ALA A 42 22.16 5.31 -8.61
N ASN A 43 21.45 4.69 -9.54
CA ASN A 43 20.78 5.38 -10.63
C ASN A 43 19.40 5.89 -10.18
N PRO A 44 19.15 7.23 -10.16
CA PRO A 44 17.85 7.80 -9.78
C PRO A 44 16.69 7.33 -10.66
N ALA A 45 16.92 6.88 -11.90
CA ALA A 45 15.87 6.34 -12.77
C ALA A 45 15.28 5.03 -12.25
N HIS A 46 15.99 4.31 -11.38
CA HIS A 46 15.50 3.09 -10.73
C HIS A 46 14.68 3.35 -9.46
N TRP A 47 14.22 4.60 -9.31
CA TRP A 47 13.29 5.01 -8.26
C TRP A 47 12.04 5.61 -8.89
N ALA A 48 10.87 5.24 -8.40
CA ALA A 48 9.60 5.83 -8.77
C ALA A 48 9.41 7.19 -8.08
N ALA A 49 9.86 7.31 -6.83
CA ALA A 49 9.87 8.58 -6.11
C ALA A 49 11.17 8.80 -5.34
N LEU A 50 11.63 10.05 -5.35
CA LEU A 50 12.76 10.57 -4.58
C LEU A 50 12.46 12.00 -4.09
N PRO A 51 12.80 12.37 -2.85
CA PRO A 51 12.40 13.64 -2.26
C PRO A 51 13.04 14.89 -2.91
N ASP A 52 14.10 14.70 -3.66
CA ASP A 52 14.88 15.79 -4.31
C ASP A 52 14.58 15.88 -5.82
N ARG A 53 13.52 15.24 -6.29
CA ARG A 53 13.11 15.21 -7.69
C ARG A 53 11.59 15.33 -7.78
N ALA A 54 11.10 16.14 -8.75
CA ALA A 54 9.67 16.22 -9.01
C ALA A 54 9.14 14.88 -9.54
N ASP A 55 8.15 14.29 -8.85
CA ASP A 55 7.50 13.05 -9.23
C ASP A 55 6.06 12.93 -8.68
N ALA A 56 5.43 11.79 -8.94
CA ALA A 56 4.02 11.61 -8.59
C ALA A 56 3.77 11.53 -7.06
N ALA A 57 4.79 11.30 -6.24
CA ALA A 57 4.64 11.33 -4.77
C ALA A 57 4.55 12.75 -4.21
N ASP A 58 4.84 13.80 -5.01
CA ASP A 58 4.68 15.20 -4.62
C ASP A 58 3.23 15.68 -4.75
N LEU A 59 2.39 14.90 -5.42
CA LEU A 59 1.00 15.29 -5.63
C LEU A 59 0.25 15.42 -4.31
N VAL A 60 -0.57 16.45 -4.24
CA VAL A 60 -1.40 16.79 -3.09
C VAL A 60 -2.84 16.95 -3.56
N PRO A 61 -3.83 16.38 -2.85
CA PRO A 61 -5.23 16.65 -3.16
C PRO A 61 -5.53 18.15 -3.09
N GLU A 62 -6.33 18.64 -4.03
CA GLU A 62 -6.74 20.04 -4.05
C GLU A 62 -7.39 20.44 -2.73
N GLY A 63 -6.96 21.56 -2.15
CA GLY A 63 -7.48 22.07 -0.88
C GLY A 63 -6.95 21.36 0.37
N ASP A 64 -5.98 20.44 0.26
CA ASP A 64 -5.36 19.82 1.44
C ASP A 64 -4.61 20.85 2.29
N ALA A 65 -4.89 20.84 3.60
CA ALA A 65 -4.34 21.84 4.53
C ALA A 65 -2.84 21.69 4.83
N PHE A 66 -2.27 20.49 4.59
CA PHE A 66 -0.86 20.21 4.90
C PHE A 66 0.07 20.49 3.72
N GLY A 67 -0.39 20.27 2.51
CA GLY A 67 0.46 20.35 1.32
C GLY A 67 1.58 19.30 1.30
N ASP A 68 2.50 19.43 0.37
CA ASP A 68 3.76 18.67 0.34
C ASP A 68 4.78 19.31 1.30
N ARG A 69 5.28 18.52 2.25
CA ARG A 69 6.25 18.96 3.26
C ARG A 69 7.58 18.21 3.21
N GLN A 70 7.84 17.48 2.14
CA GLN A 70 9.04 16.65 2.02
C GLN A 70 10.33 17.43 2.29
N ALA A 71 10.45 18.66 1.77
CA ALA A 71 11.64 19.50 1.94
C ALA A 71 11.99 19.82 3.41
N SER A 72 11.00 19.87 4.30
CA SER A 72 11.17 20.18 5.73
C SER A 72 11.01 18.96 6.65
N ALA A 73 10.65 17.82 6.09
CA ALA A 73 10.34 16.60 6.84
C ALA A 73 11.55 16.11 7.65
N LYS A 74 11.29 15.61 8.85
CA LYS A 74 12.30 15.03 9.76
C LYS A 74 12.30 13.51 9.74
N VAL A 75 11.30 12.91 9.11
CA VAL A 75 11.09 11.47 8.99
C VAL A 75 11.09 11.12 7.51
N ASP A 76 11.46 9.89 7.19
CA ASP A 76 11.40 9.35 5.84
C ASP A 76 10.25 8.35 5.73
N VAL A 77 9.73 8.12 4.53
CA VAL A 77 8.95 6.93 4.22
C VAL A 77 9.64 6.14 3.11
N PHE A 78 9.80 4.85 3.31
CA PHE A 78 10.17 3.90 2.28
C PHE A 78 8.89 3.18 1.83
N TYR A 79 8.42 3.51 0.62
CA TYR A 79 7.18 2.99 0.08
C TYR A 79 7.43 1.92 -0.97
N ILE A 80 6.78 0.76 -0.83
CA ILE A 80 6.89 -0.39 -1.74
C ILE A 80 5.56 -0.55 -2.47
N HIS A 81 5.55 -0.30 -3.79
CA HIS A 81 4.33 -0.32 -4.58
C HIS A 81 3.75 -1.73 -4.78
N PRO A 82 2.44 -1.87 -5.04
CA PRO A 82 1.80 -3.14 -5.37
C PRO A 82 2.16 -3.63 -6.78
N THR A 83 1.61 -4.78 -7.16
CA THR A 83 1.70 -5.31 -8.51
C THR A 83 0.95 -4.43 -9.50
N THR A 84 1.68 -3.89 -10.47
CA THR A 84 1.16 -3.11 -11.61
C THR A 84 1.51 -3.77 -12.96
N TYR A 85 2.52 -4.63 -12.99
CA TYR A 85 2.96 -5.34 -14.19
C TYR A 85 1.98 -6.46 -14.57
N ARG A 86 1.50 -6.42 -15.80
CA ARG A 86 0.51 -7.36 -16.36
C ARG A 86 0.99 -8.00 -17.66
N GLY A 87 2.24 -7.79 -18.04
CA GLY A 87 2.84 -8.38 -19.24
C GLY A 87 3.03 -9.90 -19.14
N LYS A 88 3.25 -10.52 -20.28
CA LYS A 88 3.44 -11.97 -20.44
C LYS A 88 4.85 -12.36 -20.90
N GLU A 89 5.72 -11.39 -21.10
CA GLU A 89 7.06 -11.64 -21.62
C GLU A 89 7.99 -12.23 -20.56
N PHE A 90 7.84 -11.73 -19.33
CA PHE A 90 8.64 -12.16 -18.19
C PHE A 90 7.75 -12.41 -16.97
N TRP A 91 8.24 -13.18 -16.01
CA TRP A 91 7.61 -13.32 -14.69
C TRP A 91 7.78 -12.06 -13.81
N ASN A 92 8.80 -11.29 -14.08
CA ASN A 92 9.10 -10.04 -13.38
C ASN A 92 9.24 -8.88 -14.36
N GLN A 93 8.77 -7.71 -13.99
CA GLN A 93 8.83 -6.50 -14.81
C GLN A 93 10.29 -6.13 -15.15
N ALA A 94 10.55 -5.77 -16.40
CA ALA A 94 11.77 -5.05 -16.76
C ALA A 94 11.68 -3.59 -16.29
N LEU A 95 12.77 -3.04 -15.75
CA LEU A 95 12.74 -1.67 -15.19
C LEU A 95 12.56 -0.58 -16.25
N ASP A 96 12.89 -0.88 -17.51
CA ASP A 96 12.71 -0.02 -18.68
C ASP A 96 11.33 -0.15 -19.36
N ASP A 97 10.41 -0.95 -18.79
CA ASP A 97 9.02 -1.00 -19.23
C ASP A 97 8.32 0.33 -18.92
N ALA A 98 8.45 1.27 -19.86
CA ALA A 98 7.94 2.64 -19.71
C ALA A 98 6.42 2.69 -19.51
N ALA A 99 5.67 1.77 -20.12
CA ALA A 99 4.20 1.74 -20.00
C ALA A 99 3.77 1.34 -18.59
N THR A 100 4.35 0.28 -18.05
CA THR A 100 4.08 -0.14 -16.66
C THR A 100 4.59 0.89 -15.66
N ASN A 101 5.77 1.50 -15.89
CA ASN A 101 6.29 2.54 -15.03
C ASN A 101 5.36 3.76 -14.98
N LYS A 102 4.91 4.25 -16.14
CA LYS A 102 3.95 5.36 -16.21
C LYS A 102 2.64 5.01 -15.48
N TRP A 103 2.12 3.80 -15.69
CA TRP A 103 0.92 3.36 -14.98
C TRP A 103 1.14 3.33 -13.46
N THR A 104 2.29 2.83 -13.01
CA THR A 104 2.65 2.81 -11.58
C THR A 104 2.70 4.21 -11.00
N ASP A 105 3.33 5.14 -11.71
CA ASP A 105 3.47 6.53 -11.27
C ASP A 105 2.11 7.23 -11.20
N ASP A 106 1.31 7.18 -12.25
CA ASP A 106 0.03 7.90 -12.35
C ASP A 106 -1.05 7.33 -11.41
N SER A 107 -1.01 6.03 -11.11
CA SER A 107 -2.05 5.38 -10.30
C SER A 107 -1.62 5.16 -8.85
N VAL A 108 -0.47 4.56 -8.63
CA VAL A 108 -0.08 4.04 -7.32
C VAL A 108 0.80 5.03 -6.57
N ILE A 109 1.85 5.56 -7.21
CA ILE A 109 2.70 6.56 -6.56
C ILE A 109 1.89 7.81 -6.26
N ALA A 110 1.11 8.28 -7.24
CA ALA A 110 0.22 9.43 -7.10
C ALA A 110 -0.82 9.30 -5.98
N ARG A 111 -1.33 8.10 -5.72
CA ARG A 111 -2.51 7.88 -4.86
C ARG A 111 -2.20 7.14 -3.55
N GLN A 112 -1.05 6.50 -3.45
CA GLN A 112 -0.67 5.73 -2.26
C GLN A 112 0.62 6.26 -1.62
N ALA A 113 1.69 6.50 -2.40
CA ALA A 113 2.93 7.04 -1.84
C ALA A 113 2.78 8.51 -1.42
N SER A 114 2.04 9.31 -2.20
CA SER A 114 1.78 10.72 -1.94
C SER A 114 1.09 10.99 -0.61
N VAL A 115 0.34 10.02 -0.07
CA VAL A 115 -0.34 10.17 1.22
C VAL A 115 0.64 10.51 2.36
N PHE A 116 1.92 10.15 2.20
CA PHE A 116 2.95 10.37 3.21
C PHE A 116 3.73 11.69 3.04
N ASN A 117 3.56 12.45 1.96
CA ASN A 117 4.34 13.67 1.72
C ASN A 117 4.03 14.82 2.69
N ALA A 118 2.93 14.73 3.46
CA ALA A 118 2.61 15.68 4.52
C ALA A 118 3.53 15.57 5.76
N CYS A 119 4.25 14.46 5.93
CA CYS A 119 5.11 14.23 7.10
C CYS A 119 6.53 13.81 6.77
N CYS A 120 6.76 13.27 5.58
CA CYS A 120 7.91 12.43 5.33
C CYS A 120 8.54 12.74 3.97
N ARG A 121 9.87 12.56 3.85
CA ARG A 121 10.51 12.45 2.55
C ARG A 121 10.17 11.07 1.96
N VAL A 122 9.71 11.04 0.72
CA VAL A 122 9.21 9.81 0.09
C VAL A 122 10.30 9.15 -0.76
N PHE A 123 10.60 7.89 -0.47
CA PHE A 123 11.49 7.02 -1.24
C PHE A 123 10.71 5.81 -1.71
N ALA A 124 10.53 5.65 -3.02
CA ALA A 124 9.84 4.51 -3.61
C ALA A 124 10.70 3.87 -4.71
N PRO A 125 11.26 2.68 -4.49
CA PRO A 125 12.07 2.03 -5.51
C PRO A 125 11.19 1.49 -6.65
N ARG A 126 11.73 1.50 -7.88
CA ARG A 126 11.31 0.56 -8.92
C ARG A 126 12.01 -0.76 -8.65
N TYR A 127 11.32 -1.84 -8.79
CA TYR A 127 11.86 -3.18 -8.59
C TYR A 127 11.26 -4.13 -9.62
N ARG A 128 11.93 -5.21 -9.92
CA ARG A 128 11.41 -6.25 -10.83
C ARG A 128 10.25 -6.96 -10.16
N GLN A 129 9.13 -6.24 -10.04
CA GLN A 129 7.91 -6.74 -9.41
C GLN A 129 7.43 -8.03 -10.10
N ALA A 130 6.89 -8.96 -9.32
CA ALA A 130 6.24 -10.13 -9.85
C ALA A 130 5.00 -9.76 -10.66
N SER A 131 4.79 -10.40 -11.80
CA SER A 131 3.61 -10.14 -12.63
C SER A 131 2.31 -10.54 -11.91
N ALA A 132 1.21 -9.91 -12.27
CA ALA A 132 -0.11 -10.27 -11.72
C ALA A 132 -0.50 -11.73 -12.03
N ALA A 133 0.04 -12.31 -13.09
CA ALA A 133 -0.18 -13.72 -13.42
C ALA A 133 0.46 -14.71 -12.43
N SER A 134 1.50 -14.28 -11.69
CA SER A 134 2.22 -15.16 -10.75
C SER A 134 1.32 -15.73 -9.65
N LEU A 135 0.30 -14.97 -9.23
CA LEU A 135 -0.66 -15.39 -8.19
C LEU A 135 -1.68 -16.42 -8.69
N MET A 136 -1.89 -16.49 -10.01
CA MET A 136 -2.85 -17.39 -10.65
C MET A 136 -2.18 -18.54 -11.42
N ALA A 137 -0.85 -18.58 -11.38
CA ALA A 137 -0.08 -19.57 -12.12
C ALA A 137 -0.31 -20.99 -11.59
N PRO A 138 -0.48 -22.00 -12.46
CA PRO A 138 -0.46 -23.39 -12.05
C PRO A 138 0.86 -23.72 -11.31
N PRO A 139 0.85 -24.66 -10.35
CA PRO A 139 2.06 -25.01 -9.59
C PRO A 139 3.28 -25.33 -10.45
N ALA A 140 3.09 -26.03 -11.58
CA ALA A 140 4.16 -26.37 -12.51
C ALA A 140 4.86 -25.16 -13.13
N MET A 141 4.23 -23.99 -13.15
CA MET A 141 4.80 -22.74 -13.67
C MET A 141 5.70 -22.01 -12.66
N ASN A 142 5.69 -22.42 -11.40
CA ASN A 142 6.51 -21.83 -10.32
C ASN A 142 6.39 -20.31 -10.18
N GLY A 143 5.23 -19.72 -10.54
CA GLY A 143 5.02 -18.28 -10.59
C GLY A 143 5.31 -17.55 -9.27
N MET A 144 5.11 -18.21 -8.13
CA MET A 144 5.40 -17.64 -6.82
C MET A 144 6.89 -17.32 -6.59
N GLN A 145 7.80 -17.97 -7.32
CA GLN A 145 9.24 -17.65 -7.24
C GLN A 145 9.55 -16.23 -7.74
N ALA A 146 8.68 -15.65 -8.59
CA ALA A 146 8.81 -14.26 -9.00
C ALA A 146 8.73 -13.28 -7.81
N HIS A 147 7.97 -13.60 -6.77
CA HIS A 147 7.90 -12.79 -5.54
C HIS A 147 9.18 -12.90 -4.71
N GLU A 148 9.80 -14.07 -4.66
CA GLU A 148 11.11 -14.25 -4.02
C GLU A 148 12.19 -13.44 -4.75
N PHE A 149 12.14 -13.46 -6.07
CA PHE A 149 13.05 -12.69 -6.91
C PHE A 149 12.87 -11.17 -6.73
N ALA A 150 11.63 -10.70 -6.72
CA ALA A 150 11.30 -9.28 -6.47
C ALA A 150 11.78 -8.80 -5.08
N TRP A 151 11.74 -9.68 -4.08
CA TRP A 151 12.25 -9.35 -2.75
C TRP A 151 13.74 -8.98 -2.74
N LEU A 152 14.55 -9.62 -3.57
CA LEU A 152 15.99 -9.31 -3.64
C LEU A 152 16.22 -7.84 -4.02
N ASP A 153 15.42 -7.32 -4.96
CA ASP A 153 15.51 -5.92 -5.38
C ASP A 153 15.02 -4.97 -4.30
N VAL A 154 13.84 -5.25 -3.71
CA VAL A 154 13.29 -4.43 -2.61
C VAL A 154 14.28 -4.38 -1.44
N ARG A 155 14.92 -5.50 -1.13
CA ARG A 155 15.93 -5.57 -0.08
C ARG A 155 17.16 -4.74 -0.44
N ALA A 156 17.66 -4.85 -1.67
CA ALA A 156 18.81 -4.07 -2.14
C ALA A 156 18.50 -2.56 -2.12
N ALA A 157 17.29 -2.16 -2.55
CA ALA A 157 16.85 -0.76 -2.52
C ALA A 157 16.83 -0.20 -1.10
N PHE A 158 16.25 -0.94 -0.15
CA PHE A 158 16.17 -0.48 1.24
C PHE A 158 17.57 -0.36 1.87
N LEU A 159 18.45 -1.32 1.63
CA LEU A 159 19.83 -1.27 2.14
C LEU A 159 20.58 -0.09 1.52
N TYR A 160 20.42 0.17 0.21
CA TYR A 160 21.01 1.33 -0.44
C TYR A 160 20.48 2.64 0.18
N TYR A 161 19.17 2.77 0.36
CA TYR A 161 18.54 3.91 1.02
C TYR A 161 19.10 4.13 2.43
N MET A 162 19.19 3.09 3.25
CA MET A 162 19.71 3.17 4.62
C MET A 162 21.18 3.62 4.63
N GLN A 163 21.99 3.11 3.72
CA GLN A 163 23.41 3.41 3.63
C GLN A 163 23.71 4.83 3.13
N HIS A 164 22.95 5.30 2.11
CA HIS A 164 23.31 6.51 1.39
C HIS A 164 22.45 7.73 1.72
N TRP A 165 21.16 7.53 2.08
CA TRP A 165 20.20 8.64 2.17
C TRP A 165 19.52 8.80 3.53
N ASN A 166 19.29 7.72 4.28
CA ASN A 166 18.59 7.79 5.56
C ASN A 166 19.38 8.58 6.62
N LYS A 167 20.68 8.38 6.73
CA LYS A 167 21.58 9.09 7.67
C LYS A 167 21.08 9.07 9.12
N GLY A 168 20.52 7.94 9.56
CA GLY A 168 20.03 7.76 10.93
C GLY A 168 18.67 8.40 11.22
N ARG A 169 17.95 8.88 10.22
CA ARG A 169 16.62 9.48 10.40
C ARG A 169 15.59 8.39 10.78
N PRO A 170 14.57 8.74 11.58
CA PRO A 170 13.44 7.84 11.75
C PRO A 170 12.70 7.63 10.44
N PHE A 171 12.06 6.48 10.29
CA PHE A 171 11.36 6.16 9.06
C PHE A 171 10.04 5.43 9.28
N ILE A 172 9.13 5.63 8.34
CA ILE A 172 7.96 4.79 8.09
C ILE A 172 8.33 3.81 6.97
N ILE A 173 7.89 2.56 7.06
CA ILE A 173 7.89 1.64 5.92
C ILE A 173 6.45 1.33 5.55
N ALA A 174 6.11 1.47 4.28
CA ALA A 174 4.75 1.25 3.83
C ALA A 174 4.72 0.45 2.52
N GLY A 175 3.65 -0.27 2.31
CA GLY A 175 3.45 -1.00 1.07
C GLY A 175 2.03 -1.51 0.94
N HIS A 176 1.62 -1.80 -0.28
CA HIS A 176 0.32 -2.34 -0.60
C HIS A 176 0.44 -3.66 -1.35
N SER A 177 -0.42 -4.63 -1.08
CA SER A 177 -0.47 -5.90 -1.82
C SER A 177 0.90 -6.62 -1.86
N GLN A 178 1.53 -6.80 -3.02
CA GLN A 178 2.89 -7.32 -3.15
C GLN A 178 3.88 -6.50 -2.32
N GLY A 179 3.78 -5.17 -2.34
CA GLY A 179 4.59 -4.28 -1.51
C GLY A 179 4.37 -4.51 -0.02
N ALA A 180 3.13 -4.81 0.41
CA ALA A 180 2.85 -5.17 1.80
C ALA A 180 3.46 -6.52 2.19
N ALA A 181 3.48 -7.49 1.29
CA ALA A 181 4.17 -8.77 1.51
C ALA A 181 5.69 -8.58 1.67
N HIS A 182 6.29 -7.64 0.95
CA HIS A 182 7.69 -7.27 1.15
C HIS A 182 7.89 -6.46 2.44
N THR A 183 6.93 -5.63 2.84
CA THR A 183 6.94 -4.95 4.14
C THR A 183 6.88 -5.97 5.29
N GLU A 184 6.07 -7.06 5.18
CA GLU A 184 6.06 -8.17 6.13
C GLU A 184 7.47 -8.75 6.34
N ARG A 185 8.23 -8.95 5.26
CA ARG A 185 9.60 -9.45 5.35
C ARG A 185 10.51 -8.50 6.13
N TRP A 186 10.32 -7.18 5.95
CA TRP A 186 11.04 -6.19 6.76
C TRP A 186 10.65 -6.23 8.23
N LEU A 187 9.38 -6.50 8.57
CA LEU A 187 8.98 -6.70 9.97
C LEU A 187 9.75 -7.86 10.62
N HIS A 188 10.02 -8.95 9.89
CA HIS A 188 10.89 -10.03 10.36
C HIS A 188 12.33 -9.58 10.57
N GLU A 189 12.87 -8.76 9.69
CA GLU A 189 14.24 -8.24 9.83
C GLU A 189 14.35 -7.23 11.00
N PHE A 190 13.36 -6.34 11.17
CA PHE A 190 13.31 -5.40 12.29
C PHE A 190 13.17 -6.13 13.65
N ALA A 191 12.48 -7.27 13.68
CA ALA A 191 12.40 -8.09 14.90
C ALA A 191 13.79 -8.55 15.37
N LYS A 192 14.72 -8.78 14.43
CA LYS A 192 16.09 -9.23 14.70
C LYS A 192 17.07 -8.08 14.94
N ASP A 193 16.89 -6.94 14.25
CA ASP A 193 17.78 -5.79 14.32
C ASP A 193 17.21 -4.67 15.20
N LYS A 194 17.74 -4.56 16.42
CA LYS A 194 17.33 -3.54 17.40
C LYS A 194 17.63 -2.12 16.93
N LYS A 195 18.69 -1.89 16.11
CA LYS A 195 19.07 -0.55 15.63
C LYS A 195 18.10 -0.07 14.58
N LEU A 196 17.78 -0.92 13.59
CA LEU A 196 16.74 -0.60 12.59
C LEU A 196 15.38 -0.38 13.25
N ARG A 197 15.00 -1.27 14.17
CA ARG A 197 13.73 -1.14 14.90
C ARG A 197 13.65 0.16 15.71
N ALA A 198 14.75 0.65 16.28
CA ALA A 198 14.77 1.89 17.04
C ALA A 198 14.50 3.15 16.17
N GLN A 199 14.64 3.07 14.85
CA GLN A 199 14.31 4.14 13.91
C GLN A 199 12.90 4.01 13.33
N LEU A 200 12.22 2.87 13.54
CA LEU A 200 10.88 2.62 12.98
C LEU A 200 9.83 3.47 13.68
N VAL A 201 9.26 4.43 12.96
CA VAL A 201 8.08 5.19 13.42
C VAL A 201 6.84 4.30 13.36
N ALA A 202 6.55 3.74 12.20
CA ALA A 202 5.46 2.78 12.00
C ALA A 202 5.66 2.00 10.71
N ALA A 203 4.98 0.85 10.59
CA ALA A 203 4.86 0.12 9.34
C ALA A 203 3.39 0.05 8.89
N TYR A 204 3.17 0.17 7.56
CA TYR A 204 1.84 0.13 6.93
C TYR A 204 1.80 -0.97 5.85
N PRO A 205 1.86 -2.28 6.21
CA PRO A 205 1.64 -3.38 5.27
C PRO A 205 0.16 -3.55 5.00
N ILE A 206 -0.39 -2.78 4.07
CA ILE A 206 -1.83 -2.71 3.79
C ILE A 206 -2.22 -3.66 2.66
N GLY A 207 -3.38 -4.31 2.78
CA GLY A 207 -3.89 -5.22 1.74
C GLY A 207 -3.33 -6.64 1.82
N ILE A 208 -2.77 -7.04 2.97
CA ILE A 208 -2.47 -8.43 3.31
C ILE A 208 -3.02 -8.79 4.70
N ALA A 209 -3.24 -10.07 4.93
CA ALA A 209 -3.86 -10.55 6.15
C ALA A 209 -2.82 -11.20 7.08
N PHE A 210 -2.79 -10.75 8.33
CA PHE A 210 -1.91 -11.27 9.38
C PHE A 210 -2.72 -12.02 10.43
N PRO A 211 -2.63 -13.35 10.53
CA PRO A 211 -3.03 -14.05 11.74
C PRO A 211 -2.25 -13.55 12.96
N ARG A 212 -2.92 -13.40 14.09
CA ARG A 212 -2.33 -12.87 15.33
C ARG A 212 -1.07 -13.62 15.74
N GLY A 213 -1.05 -14.94 15.56
CA GLY A 213 0.10 -15.78 15.86
C GLY A 213 1.34 -15.54 14.98
N VAL A 214 1.21 -14.90 13.83
CA VAL A 214 2.39 -14.45 13.06
C VAL A 214 3.13 -13.37 13.84
N VAL A 215 2.39 -12.45 14.45
CA VAL A 215 2.98 -11.33 15.21
C VAL A 215 3.71 -11.82 16.43
N SER A 216 3.05 -12.64 17.25
CA SER A 216 3.64 -13.18 18.49
C SER A 216 4.88 -14.04 18.23
N ARG A 217 4.93 -14.77 17.09
CA ARG A 217 6.00 -15.69 16.74
C ARG A 217 7.14 -15.10 15.91
N SER A 218 6.86 -14.06 15.14
CA SER A 218 7.78 -13.61 14.09
C SER A 218 8.16 -12.14 14.16
N PHE A 219 7.35 -11.28 14.80
CA PHE A 219 7.57 -9.83 14.82
C PHE A 219 8.00 -9.33 16.20
N ASN A 220 8.80 -10.12 16.92
CA ASN A 220 9.22 -9.77 18.27
C ASN A 220 9.76 -8.33 18.37
N GLY A 221 9.05 -7.51 19.17
CA GLY A 221 9.36 -6.09 19.36
C GLY A 221 8.78 -5.15 18.32
N VAL A 222 7.95 -5.64 17.36
CA VAL A 222 7.14 -4.83 16.46
C VAL A 222 5.67 -5.25 16.60
N PRO A 223 4.95 -4.77 17.63
CA PRO A 223 3.56 -5.14 17.86
C PRO A 223 2.61 -4.51 16.83
N VAL A 224 1.36 -4.96 16.84
CA VAL A 224 0.27 -4.21 16.19
C VAL A 224 0.06 -2.91 16.93
N CYS A 225 -0.11 -1.80 16.21
CA CYS A 225 -0.51 -0.54 16.83
C CYS A 225 -1.94 -0.65 17.38
N SER A 226 -2.16 -0.26 18.62
CA SER A 226 -3.47 -0.27 19.28
C SER A 226 -4.15 1.09 19.26
N GLU A 227 -3.36 2.16 19.18
CA GLU A 227 -3.81 3.54 19.22
C GLU A 227 -3.26 4.37 18.05
N PRO A 228 -3.94 5.46 17.66
CA PRO A 228 -3.58 6.25 16.48
C PRO A 228 -2.20 6.95 16.58
N ARG A 229 -1.65 7.13 17.77
CA ARG A 229 -0.35 7.77 18.01
C ARG A 229 0.76 6.82 18.44
N ASP A 230 0.50 5.51 18.46
CA ASP A 230 1.52 4.52 18.77
C ASP A 230 2.64 4.55 17.73
N SER A 231 3.86 4.22 18.14
CA SER A 231 5.00 4.10 17.25
C SER A 231 5.88 2.90 17.58
N GLY A 232 6.72 2.47 16.63
CA GLY A 232 7.46 1.23 16.71
C GLY A 232 6.59 -0.01 16.50
N CYS A 233 5.46 0.14 15.81
CA CYS A 233 4.43 -0.86 15.60
C CYS A 233 3.94 -0.85 14.14
N PHE A 234 3.03 -1.74 13.76
CA PHE A 234 2.44 -1.75 12.43
C PHE A 234 0.92 -1.69 12.45
N VAL A 235 0.33 -1.22 11.37
CA VAL A 235 -1.10 -1.25 11.10
C VAL A 235 -1.38 -2.05 9.83
N SER A 236 -2.49 -2.79 9.79
CA SER A 236 -2.92 -3.50 8.60
C SER A 236 -4.43 -3.65 8.58
N TRP A 237 -4.98 -3.59 7.39
CA TRP A 237 -6.38 -3.89 7.08
C TRP A 237 -6.51 -4.39 5.64
N ASN A 238 -7.67 -4.92 5.34
CA ASN A 238 -8.13 -5.26 3.99
C ASN A 238 -9.57 -4.77 3.88
N ALA A 239 -9.84 -3.85 2.95
CA ALA A 239 -11.17 -3.28 2.77
C ALA A 239 -12.10 -4.24 2.00
N PHE A 240 -13.32 -4.37 2.49
CA PHE A 240 -14.35 -5.21 1.88
C PHE A 240 -15.68 -4.47 1.78
N ALA A 241 -16.45 -4.82 0.76
CA ALA A 241 -17.78 -4.29 0.53
C ALA A 241 -18.74 -4.63 1.70
N PRO A 242 -19.87 -3.87 1.87
CA PRO A 242 -20.78 -4.04 2.98
C PRO A 242 -21.41 -5.44 3.07
N ASP A 243 -21.56 -6.10 1.94
CA ASP A 243 -22.20 -7.42 1.77
C ASP A 243 -21.20 -8.59 1.83
N SER A 244 -19.94 -8.33 2.14
CA SER A 244 -18.89 -9.34 2.21
C SER A 244 -18.50 -9.70 3.63
N ASP A 245 -18.13 -10.96 3.85
CA ASP A 245 -17.55 -11.47 5.09
C ASP A 245 -16.02 -11.68 5.00
N GLY A 246 -15.44 -11.56 3.80
CA GLY A 246 -14.00 -11.77 3.56
C GLY A 246 -13.52 -13.20 3.80
N ALA A 247 -14.43 -14.18 3.89
CA ALA A 247 -14.14 -15.54 4.33
C ALA A 247 -13.02 -16.21 3.53
N GLN A 248 -12.94 -15.98 2.23
CA GLN A 248 -11.89 -16.57 1.37
C GLN A 248 -10.50 -16.06 1.76
N MET A 249 -10.34 -14.75 1.97
CA MET A 249 -9.06 -14.16 2.37
C MET A 249 -8.65 -14.63 3.76
N VAL A 250 -9.58 -14.63 4.72
CA VAL A 250 -9.33 -15.08 6.10
C VAL A 250 -8.89 -16.55 6.11
N THR A 251 -9.64 -17.42 5.40
CA THR A 251 -9.30 -18.85 5.27
C THR A 251 -7.93 -19.05 4.64
N PHE A 252 -7.58 -18.27 3.61
CA PHE A 252 -6.28 -18.36 2.96
C PHE A 252 -5.15 -17.96 3.91
N ALA A 253 -5.31 -16.87 4.64
CA ALA A 253 -4.32 -16.41 5.64
C ALA A 253 -4.12 -17.46 6.75
N GLN A 254 -5.20 -18.04 7.26
CA GLN A 254 -5.14 -19.11 8.26
C GLN A 254 -4.44 -20.36 7.74
N LYS A 255 -4.74 -20.79 6.51
CA LYS A 255 -4.06 -21.94 5.89
C LYS A 255 -2.55 -21.71 5.74
N ARG A 256 -2.15 -20.51 5.30
CA ARG A 256 -0.72 -20.14 5.22
C ARG A 256 -0.05 -20.17 6.58
N TYR A 257 -0.73 -19.68 7.60
CA TYR A 257 -0.25 -19.69 8.97
C TYR A 257 -0.03 -21.12 9.46
N LEU A 258 -1.04 -21.99 9.32
CA LEU A 258 -0.95 -23.40 9.70
C LEU A 258 0.14 -24.16 8.93
N ALA A 259 0.28 -23.91 7.65
CA ALA A 259 1.34 -24.51 6.83
C ALA A 259 2.75 -24.12 7.31
N ARG A 260 2.89 -22.92 7.86
CA ARG A 260 4.18 -22.42 8.35
C ARG A 260 4.50 -22.87 9.77
N PHE A 261 3.51 -22.91 10.67
CA PHE A 261 3.71 -23.09 12.10
C PHE A 261 3.18 -24.42 12.65
N GLY A 262 2.38 -25.16 11.88
CA GLY A 262 1.92 -26.52 12.20
C GLY A 262 0.90 -26.64 13.31
N ASP A 263 0.41 -25.51 13.87
CA ASP A 263 -0.59 -25.45 14.95
C ASP A 263 -1.58 -24.30 14.70
N ASN A 264 -2.66 -24.26 15.48
CA ASN A 264 -3.74 -23.32 15.26
C ASN A 264 -4.02 -22.29 16.37
N PRO A 265 -3.19 -22.04 17.39
CA PRO A 265 -3.47 -20.93 18.29
C PRO A 265 -3.33 -19.60 17.54
N GLU A 266 -4.12 -18.60 17.94
CA GLU A 266 -4.06 -17.24 17.43
C GLU A 266 -4.22 -17.11 15.89
N THR A 267 -5.15 -17.88 15.30
CA THR A 267 -5.47 -17.83 13.86
C THR A 267 -6.31 -16.62 13.47
N GLU A 268 -6.81 -15.85 14.43
CA GLU A 268 -7.58 -14.63 14.18
C GLU A 268 -6.78 -13.63 13.36
N VAL A 269 -7.38 -13.17 12.28
CA VAL A 269 -6.76 -12.16 11.41
C VAL A 269 -6.89 -10.77 12.03
N ILE A 270 -5.78 -10.05 12.05
CA ILE A 270 -5.70 -8.69 12.56
C ILE A 270 -6.37 -7.73 11.60
N CYS A 271 -7.15 -6.81 12.15
CA CYS A 271 -7.66 -5.63 11.46
C CYS A 271 -7.49 -4.42 12.38
N VAL A 272 -6.74 -3.42 11.93
CA VAL A 272 -6.72 -2.08 12.54
C VAL A 272 -7.70 -1.22 11.75
N ASN A 273 -8.68 -0.61 12.43
CA ASN A 273 -9.70 0.17 11.74
C ASN A 273 -9.07 1.38 11.03
N PRO A 274 -9.19 1.51 9.69
CA PRO A 274 -8.51 2.56 8.93
C PRO A 274 -9.06 3.98 9.15
N LEU A 275 -10.21 4.12 9.82
CA LEU A 275 -10.77 5.43 10.18
C LEU A 275 -10.22 5.95 11.51
N THR A 276 -9.94 5.07 12.47
CA THR A 276 -9.50 5.44 13.82
C THR A 276 -8.07 5.03 14.14
N PHE A 277 -7.50 4.11 13.37
CA PHE A 277 -6.19 3.48 13.62
C PHE A 277 -6.09 2.82 14.99
N SER A 278 -7.20 2.25 15.47
CA SER A 278 -7.29 1.53 16.72
C SER A 278 -7.72 0.08 16.49
N LEU A 279 -7.33 -0.80 17.43
CA LEU A 279 -7.76 -2.21 17.45
C LEU A 279 -9.18 -2.39 18.02
N ALA A 280 -9.79 -1.35 18.56
CA ALA A 280 -11.13 -1.42 19.12
C ALA A 280 -12.16 -1.81 18.03
N GLY A 281 -12.83 -2.94 18.21
CA GLY A 281 -13.71 -3.58 17.23
C GLY A 281 -15.10 -2.95 17.06
N SER A 282 -15.28 -1.65 17.34
CA SER A 282 -16.55 -0.97 17.16
C SER A 282 -16.79 -0.56 15.72
N THR A 283 -18.06 -0.51 15.31
CA THR A 283 -18.48 0.12 14.07
C THR A 283 -18.19 1.63 14.16
N VAL A 284 -17.42 2.15 13.22
CA VAL A 284 -17.05 3.56 13.14
C VAL A 284 -17.92 4.22 12.08
N PRO A 285 -18.66 5.31 12.42
CA PRO A 285 -19.56 5.97 11.49
C PRO A 285 -18.82 6.72 10.38
N ALA A 286 -19.55 7.06 9.31
CA ALA A 286 -19.00 7.80 8.17
C ALA A 286 -18.40 9.17 8.56
N SER A 287 -18.91 9.80 9.63
CA SER A 287 -18.33 11.07 10.14
C SER A 287 -16.88 10.99 10.56
N ALA A 288 -16.32 9.80 10.78
CA ALA A 288 -14.90 9.58 11.05
C ALA A 288 -14.05 9.42 9.77
N ASN A 289 -14.66 9.30 8.60
CA ASN A 289 -13.94 9.32 7.33
C ASN A 289 -13.56 10.77 7.02
N LEU A 290 -12.28 11.07 7.19
CA LEU A 290 -11.73 12.43 7.05
C LEU A 290 -11.56 12.84 5.59
N GLY A 291 -11.58 11.88 4.67
CA GLY A 291 -11.59 12.12 3.24
C GLY A 291 -11.15 10.89 2.45
N ALA A 292 -12.07 10.40 1.61
CA ALA A 292 -11.77 9.47 0.55
C ALA A 292 -11.30 10.24 -0.69
N LEU A 293 -10.38 9.67 -1.47
CA LEU A 293 -9.84 10.29 -2.67
C LEU A 293 -10.62 9.80 -3.90
N PRO A 294 -11.34 10.67 -4.62
CA PRO A 294 -11.99 10.33 -5.87
C PRO A 294 -10.99 9.94 -6.98
N ALA A 295 -11.48 9.53 -8.14
CA ALA A 295 -10.63 9.18 -9.28
C ALA A 295 -9.74 10.37 -9.69
N THR A 296 -8.49 10.09 -10.05
CA THR A 296 -7.54 11.09 -10.58
C THR A 296 -8.14 11.80 -11.79
N ARG A 297 -7.95 13.11 -11.90
CA ARG A 297 -8.41 13.90 -13.06
C ARG A 297 -7.63 13.55 -14.33
N VAL A 298 -8.17 13.90 -15.46
CA VAL A 298 -7.55 13.63 -16.79
C VAL A 298 -6.16 14.27 -16.91
N ASP A 299 -5.93 15.41 -16.27
CA ASP A 299 -4.64 16.12 -16.25
C ASP A 299 -3.63 15.54 -15.25
N GLY A 300 -3.98 14.45 -14.55
CA GLY A 300 -3.15 13.78 -13.56
C GLY A 300 -3.21 14.40 -12.16
N SER A 301 -3.92 15.52 -11.95
CA SER A 301 -4.06 16.12 -10.62
C SER A 301 -4.99 15.31 -9.71
N LEU A 302 -4.74 15.40 -8.39
CA LEU A 302 -5.61 14.78 -7.41
C LEU A 302 -6.77 15.73 -7.06
N PRO A 303 -8.04 15.28 -7.17
CA PRO A 303 -9.19 16.09 -6.77
C PRO A 303 -9.19 16.29 -5.24
N PRO A 304 -10.05 17.19 -4.71
CA PRO A 304 -10.28 17.29 -3.28
C PRO A 304 -10.70 15.94 -2.69
N THR A 305 -10.26 15.64 -1.49
CA THR A 305 -10.79 14.49 -0.74
C THR A 305 -12.19 14.80 -0.21
N GLU A 306 -13.06 13.80 -0.19
CA GLU A 306 -14.45 13.94 0.28
C GLU A 306 -14.63 13.26 1.63
N ALA A 307 -14.96 14.04 2.65
CA ALA A 307 -15.20 13.54 4.00
C ALA A 307 -16.60 12.90 4.15
N GLY A 308 -16.74 11.98 5.10
CA GLY A 308 -18.03 11.40 5.43
C GLY A 308 -18.57 10.38 4.43
N VAL A 309 -17.74 9.89 3.50
CA VAL A 309 -18.17 9.00 2.41
C VAL A 309 -18.59 7.62 2.90
N LEU A 310 -17.88 7.06 3.88
CA LEU A 310 -18.14 5.71 4.38
C LEU A 310 -17.72 5.55 5.84
N GLY A 311 -18.41 4.67 6.54
CA GLY A 311 -17.96 4.12 7.82
C GLY A 311 -17.23 2.79 7.63
N ALA A 312 -16.59 2.27 8.68
CA ALA A 312 -15.91 0.99 8.65
C ALA A 312 -16.00 0.25 9.99
N ALA A 313 -16.03 -1.07 9.93
CA ALA A 313 -15.94 -1.94 11.10
C ALA A 313 -14.92 -3.04 10.87
N CYS A 314 -14.04 -3.30 11.84
CA CYS A 314 -13.21 -4.50 11.84
C CYS A 314 -14.03 -5.69 12.31
N VAL A 315 -14.42 -6.57 11.39
CA VAL A 315 -15.25 -7.76 11.65
C VAL A 315 -14.59 -8.98 11.01
N GLY A 316 -14.33 -10.00 11.81
CA GLY A 316 -13.74 -11.26 11.30
C GLY A 316 -12.36 -11.10 10.63
N GLY A 317 -11.61 -10.03 10.95
CA GLY A 317 -10.29 -9.78 10.36
C GLY A 317 -10.29 -8.93 9.09
N ILE A 318 -11.44 -8.37 8.69
CA ILE A 318 -11.58 -7.47 7.54
C ILE A 318 -12.07 -6.08 7.98
N ALA A 319 -11.71 -5.04 7.24
CA ALA A 319 -12.32 -3.73 7.35
C ALA A 319 -13.55 -3.66 6.42
N ARG A 320 -14.70 -4.03 6.95
CA ARG A 320 -15.96 -3.98 6.20
C ARG A 320 -16.50 -2.56 6.21
N ILE A 321 -16.63 -1.95 5.03
CA ILE A 321 -17.18 -0.60 4.90
C ILE A 321 -18.71 -0.60 5.03
N SER A 322 -19.29 0.54 5.42
CA SER A 322 -20.74 0.65 5.65
C SER A 322 -21.56 0.75 4.37
N LEU A 323 -21.00 1.36 3.34
CA LEU A 323 -21.63 1.50 2.02
C LEU A 323 -20.55 1.75 0.96
N LEU A 324 -20.84 1.41 -0.29
CA LEU A 324 -19.97 1.77 -1.42
C LEU A 324 -20.15 3.26 -1.73
N PRO A 325 -19.03 4.00 -1.99
CA PRO A 325 -19.13 5.37 -2.45
C PRO A 325 -19.98 5.49 -3.72
N ALA A 326 -20.61 6.63 -3.88
CA ALA A 326 -21.36 6.98 -5.08
C ALA A 326 -20.44 7.18 -6.30
N THR A 327 -20.97 7.67 -7.40
CA THR A 327 -20.22 7.97 -8.62
C THR A 327 -19.05 8.92 -8.36
N GLY A 328 -17.96 8.78 -9.13
CA GLY A 328 -16.77 9.63 -9.00
C GLY A 328 -15.55 8.91 -8.40
N TYR A 329 -15.76 7.72 -7.84
CA TYR A 329 -14.70 6.87 -7.31
C TYR A 329 -14.37 5.72 -8.28
N ALA A 330 -13.09 5.40 -8.42
CA ALA A 330 -12.63 4.25 -9.19
C ALA A 330 -12.73 2.96 -8.36
N ILE A 331 -13.94 2.59 -7.94
CA ILE A 331 -14.16 1.41 -7.11
C ILE A 331 -14.05 0.13 -7.95
N VAL A 332 -13.17 -0.76 -7.51
CA VAL A 332 -13.02 -2.10 -8.09
C VAL A 332 -13.38 -3.14 -7.05
N LYS A 333 -14.58 -3.71 -7.17
CA LYS A 333 -15.03 -4.82 -6.33
C LYS A 333 -14.55 -6.14 -6.94
N LEU A 334 -13.58 -6.78 -6.31
CA LEU A 334 -13.06 -8.09 -6.69
C LEU A 334 -14.02 -9.22 -6.24
N PRO A 335 -13.87 -10.44 -6.79
CA PRO A 335 -14.60 -11.62 -6.31
C PRO A 335 -14.50 -11.77 -4.78
N GLY A 336 -15.61 -12.13 -4.14
CA GLY A 336 -15.70 -12.18 -2.67
C GLY A 336 -15.86 -10.82 -2.00
N GLY A 337 -16.10 -9.75 -2.77
CA GLY A 337 -16.39 -8.41 -2.24
C GLY A 337 -15.19 -7.61 -1.79
N SER A 338 -13.97 -8.05 -2.09
CA SER A 338 -12.76 -7.32 -1.75
C SER A 338 -12.64 -6.01 -2.52
N LEU A 339 -12.27 -4.94 -1.82
CA LEU A 339 -11.99 -3.61 -2.37
C LEU A 339 -10.48 -3.34 -2.37
N HIS A 340 -9.70 -4.37 -2.57
CA HIS A 340 -8.24 -4.37 -2.45
C HIS A 340 -7.54 -3.20 -3.18
N PHE A 341 -8.00 -2.84 -4.38
CA PHE A 341 -7.41 -1.71 -5.10
C PHE A 341 -7.71 -0.35 -4.49
N ASN A 342 -8.66 -0.29 -3.55
CA ASN A 342 -9.12 0.94 -2.91
C ASN A 342 -8.75 1.01 -1.41
N ASP A 343 -7.87 0.13 -0.93
CA ASP A 343 -7.42 0.09 0.47
C ASP A 343 -6.78 1.40 0.94
N PHE A 344 -6.21 2.20 0.04
CA PHE A 344 -5.67 3.53 0.32
C PHE A 344 -6.67 4.64 0.03
N ASP A 345 -7.28 4.64 -1.15
CA ASP A 345 -8.11 5.74 -1.64
C ASP A 345 -9.30 6.05 -0.73
N LEU A 346 -9.97 5.01 -0.23
CA LEU A 346 -11.13 5.13 0.65
C LEU A 346 -10.81 5.79 1.99
N PHE A 347 -9.54 5.75 2.39
CA PHE A 347 -9.06 6.21 3.69
C PHE A 347 -7.91 7.22 3.56
N TYR A 348 -7.77 7.85 2.39
CA TYR A 348 -6.60 8.66 2.03
C TYR A 348 -6.26 9.69 3.11
N GLN A 349 -7.22 10.54 3.48
CA GLN A 349 -7.00 11.60 4.46
C GLN A 349 -6.80 11.05 5.88
N ASN A 350 -7.45 9.94 6.23
CA ASN A 350 -7.23 9.26 7.50
C ASN A 350 -5.79 8.73 7.61
N ILE A 351 -5.25 8.10 6.54
CA ILE A 351 -3.87 7.62 6.49
C ILE A 351 -2.90 8.80 6.59
N ARG A 352 -3.13 9.86 5.79
CA ARG A 352 -2.30 11.06 5.74
C ARG A 352 -2.15 11.70 7.12
N LEU A 353 -3.25 11.94 7.81
CA LEU A 353 -3.25 12.54 9.15
C LEU A 353 -2.70 11.59 10.22
N ASN A 354 -2.93 10.30 10.09
CA ASN A 354 -2.35 9.30 11.00
C ASN A 354 -0.82 9.25 10.87
N ALA A 355 -0.27 9.30 9.65
CA ALA A 355 1.17 9.34 9.43
C ALA A 355 1.79 10.59 10.08
N VAL A 356 1.16 11.77 9.94
CA VAL A 356 1.57 13.00 10.62
C VAL A 356 1.54 12.82 12.15
N ALA A 357 0.42 12.33 12.70
CA ALA A 357 0.25 12.17 14.14
C ALA A 357 1.28 11.22 14.78
N ARG A 358 1.62 10.11 14.10
CA ARG A 358 2.65 9.17 14.55
C ARG A 358 4.05 9.76 14.47
N THR A 359 4.34 10.48 13.40
CA THR A 359 5.60 11.21 13.21
C THR A 359 5.82 12.23 14.32
N ASP A 360 4.81 13.04 14.61
CA ASP A 360 4.87 14.04 15.67
C ASP A 360 5.05 13.41 17.05
N ALA A 361 4.29 12.33 17.33
CA ALA A 361 4.41 11.59 18.58
C ALA A 361 5.80 10.97 18.75
N TRP A 362 6.39 10.43 17.67
CA TRP A 362 7.73 9.86 17.71
C TRP A 362 8.79 10.93 17.97
N LEU A 363 8.73 12.06 17.26
CA LEU A 363 9.68 13.17 17.42
C LEU A 363 9.59 13.81 18.81
N ALA A 364 8.39 13.88 19.40
CA ALA A 364 8.20 14.40 20.75
C ALA A 364 8.88 13.52 21.83
N ARG A 365 8.91 12.20 21.66
CA ARG A 365 9.62 11.28 22.60
C ARG A 365 11.12 11.53 22.67
N GLY A 366 11.75 11.94 21.57
CA GLY A 366 13.16 12.28 21.52
C GLY A 366 13.50 13.56 22.27
N ARG A 367 12.58 14.52 22.32
CA ARG A 367 12.76 15.80 23.02
C ARG A 367 12.65 15.69 24.55
N SER A 368 11.90 14.71 25.03
CA SER A 368 11.71 14.51 26.49
C SER A 368 12.85 13.74 27.17
N LYS A 369 13.84 13.26 26.39
CA LYS A 369 15.02 12.52 26.89
C LYS A 369 16.29 13.35 26.91
N ASN A 370 16.24 14.60 26.41
CA ASN A 370 17.30 15.63 26.47
C ASN A 370 16.87 16.75 27.41
#